data_838191133d80cd8ef0170d939b45bd54
#
_entry.id   838191133d80cd8ef0170d939b45bd54
#
_cell.length_a   1.000
_cell.length_b   1.000
_cell.length_c   1.000
_cell.angle_alpha   90.00
_cell.angle_beta   90.00
_cell.angle_gamma   90.00
#
_symmetry.space_group_name_H-M   'P 1'
#
loop_
_entity.id
_entity.type
_entity.pdbx_description
1 polymer ?
#
loop_
_entity_poly.entity_id
_entity_poly.type
_entity_poly.pdbx_seq_one_letter_code
_entity_poly.pdbx_strand_id
1 'polypeptide(L)'
;MTDAKSWHAETIAIVAGRDRAPGAPINIPPTFASTFRDGGEYGYGRWGNPTWTAFEAALGELEGGECVSFSSGLAAVASLLAPLPLGTTVTYPGNGYAGTRGLLERLAKEGRLTIRTVDVVNTNDVLAALEDTDLLWLESPTNPTLGIADLPSILDAAKKAGVVSVVDNTFATPLLQQPLALGATAVVHSATKYIGGHSDLLLGAVIVADSARRDELVAWRTIEGSIPGVMETYLALRGLRTLPVRFEKQQHTAALLADRLSTHPRVVCVRYPGLVSDPGHERATAQMSGYGAMLSFDVADAPTADRLVESLQLIVGTTSLGGVETSIDRRGRWEGEEGVPPGLLRVSVGLEHPDDLWDDLLHALG
;
A
#
# COMPACT_ATOMS: atom_id res chain seq x y z
N MET A 1 -12.71 -26.08 -22.42
CA MET A 1 -12.29 -25.02 -21.50
C MET A 1 -13.23 -25.14 -20.32
N THR A 2 -12.77 -25.74 -19.23
CA THR A 2 -13.54 -25.78 -17.96
C THR A 2 -13.56 -24.37 -17.44
N ASP A 3 -14.76 -23.84 -17.15
CA ASP A 3 -14.92 -22.57 -16.47
C ASP A 3 -13.95 -22.51 -15.27
N ALA A 4 -12.97 -21.59 -15.36
CA ALA A 4 -12.06 -21.38 -14.26
C ALA A 4 -12.89 -20.89 -13.07
N LYS A 5 -13.02 -21.75 -12.05
CA LYS A 5 -13.72 -21.43 -10.83
C LYS A 5 -13.01 -20.23 -10.21
N SER A 6 -13.68 -19.07 -10.11
CA SER A 6 -13.12 -17.93 -9.42
C SER A 6 -13.00 -18.28 -7.92
N TRP A 7 -11.76 -18.37 -7.44
CA TRP A 7 -11.49 -18.60 -6.03
C TRP A 7 -11.68 -17.30 -5.22
N HIS A 8 -12.06 -17.42 -3.96
CA HIS A 8 -12.01 -16.30 -3.01
C HIS A 8 -10.56 -15.86 -2.76
N ALA A 9 -10.36 -14.59 -2.39
CA ALA A 9 -9.03 -14.00 -2.17
C ALA A 9 -8.16 -14.78 -1.18
N GLU A 10 -8.77 -15.33 -0.12
CA GLU A 10 -8.10 -16.17 0.88
C GLU A 10 -7.54 -17.45 0.26
N THR A 11 -8.27 -18.06 -0.67
CA THR A 11 -7.81 -19.25 -1.40
C THR A 11 -6.72 -18.88 -2.39
N ILE A 12 -6.89 -17.77 -3.14
CA ILE A 12 -5.87 -17.26 -4.07
C ILE A 12 -4.56 -17.00 -3.32
N ALA A 13 -4.61 -16.35 -2.15
CA ALA A 13 -3.45 -16.11 -1.31
C ALA A 13 -2.68 -17.40 -0.98
N ILE A 14 -3.36 -18.53 -0.85
CA ILE A 14 -2.74 -19.82 -0.53
C ILE A 14 -2.17 -20.51 -1.78
N VAL A 15 -2.90 -20.51 -2.91
CA VAL A 15 -2.63 -21.40 -4.03
C VAL A 15 -1.91 -20.76 -5.20
N ALA A 16 -2.02 -19.44 -5.39
CA ALA A 16 -1.45 -18.73 -6.53
C ALA A 16 0.10 -18.76 -6.52
N GLY A 17 0.71 -18.78 -7.69
CA GLY A 17 2.17 -18.81 -7.85
C GLY A 17 2.84 -20.11 -7.36
N ARG A 18 2.08 -21.21 -7.19
CA ARG A 18 2.61 -22.55 -6.84
C ARG A 18 2.71 -23.43 -8.07
N ASP A 19 3.82 -24.15 -8.18
CA ASP A 19 3.92 -25.25 -9.15
C ASP A 19 3.01 -26.42 -8.71
N ARG A 20 2.24 -26.96 -9.64
CA ARG A 20 1.29 -28.08 -9.41
C ARG A 20 1.75 -29.38 -10.07
N ALA A 21 2.96 -29.40 -10.64
CA ALA A 21 3.50 -30.61 -11.25
C ALA A 21 3.72 -31.72 -10.18
N PRO A 22 3.49 -32.99 -10.52
CA PRO A 22 3.81 -34.10 -9.62
C PRO A 22 5.28 -34.07 -9.17
N GLY A 23 5.51 -34.09 -7.86
CA GLY A 23 6.87 -34.04 -7.29
C GLY A 23 7.41 -32.62 -7.07
N ALA A 24 6.72 -31.57 -7.52
CA ALA A 24 7.09 -30.19 -7.20
C ALA A 24 6.96 -29.91 -5.70
N PRO A 25 7.84 -29.08 -5.10
CA PRO A 25 7.70 -28.68 -3.72
C PRO A 25 6.42 -27.84 -3.54
N ILE A 26 5.69 -28.03 -2.44
CA ILE A 26 4.47 -27.26 -2.16
C ILE A 26 4.76 -25.75 -2.04
N ASN A 27 5.93 -25.38 -1.53
CA ASN A 27 6.38 -23.98 -1.51
C ASN A 27 7.58 -23.82 -2.44
N ILE A 28 7.61 -22.72 -3.19
CA ILE A 28 8.73 -22.40 -4.09
C ILE A 28 9.97 -22.15 -3.23
N PRO A 29 11.09 -22.87 -3.49
CA PRO A 29 12.36 -22.60 -2.80
C PRO A 29 12.96 -21.28 -3.26
N PRO A 30 13.68 -20.55 -2.40
CA PRO A 30 14.43 -19.38 -2.82
C PRO A 30 15.58 -19.78 -3.74
N THR A 31 15.66 -19.16 -4.93
CA THR A 31 16.67 -19.46 -5.95
C THR A 31 17.80 -18.43 -5.92
N PHE A 32 18.87 -18.71 -5.23
CA PHE A 32 20.08 -17.88 -5.17
C PHE A 32 20.98 -18.14 -6.36
N ALA A 33 20.71 -17.50 -7.50
CA ALA A 33 21.51 -17.64 -8.70
C ALA A 33 21.62 -16.29 -9.43
N SER A 34 22.85 -15.90 -9.77
CA SER A 34 23.12 -14.74 -10.64
C SER A 34 23.10 -15.13 -12.12
N THR A 35 23.37 -16.39 -12.44
CA THR A 35 23.39 -16.92 -13.82
C THR A 35 22.74 -18.30 -13.87
N PHE A 36 22.18 -18.62 -15.00
CA PHE A 36 21.53 -19.90 -15.29
C PHE A 36 22.18 -20.54 -16.51
N ARG A 37 22.04 -21.85 -16.68
CA ARG A 37 22.52 -22.55 -17.88
C ARG A 37 21.68 -22.16 -19.07
N ASP A 38 22.31 -22.00 -20.23
CA ASP A 38 21.63 -21.65 -21.49
C ASP A 38 20.55 -22.66 -21.87
N GLY A 39 19.52 -22.15 -22.58
CA GLY A 39 18.43 -22.95 -23.14
C GLY A 39 17.21 -23.10 -22.22
N GLY A 40 17.18 -22.40 -21.07
CA GLY A 40 16.03 -22.33 -20.17
C GLY A 40 15.29 -20.98 -20.21
N GLU A 41 14.28 -20.83 -19.37
CA GLU A 41 13.50 -19.59 -19.24
C GLU A 41 14.35 -18.43 -18.67
N TYR A 42 15.29 -18.74 -17.75
CA TYR A 42 16.16 -17.77 -17.09
C TYR A 42 17.57 -17.86 -17.62
N GLY A 43 18.20 -16.72 -17.90
CA GLY A 43 19.60 -16.65 -18.33
C GLY A 43 20.49 -15.94 -17.32
N TYR A 44 20.06 -14.76 -16.89
CA TYR A 44 20.78 -13.91 -15.94
C TYR A 44 19.86 -13.38 -14.86
N GLY A 45 20.27 -13.44 -13.60
CA GLY A 45 19.45 -13.14 -12.43
C GLY A 45 18.88 -11.72 -12.36
N ARG A 46 19.43 -10.74 -13.12
CA ARG A 46 18.85 -9.40 -13.24
C ARG A 46 17.66 -9.37 -14.22
N TRP A 47 17.57 -10.33 -15.13
CA TRP A 47 16.47 -10.41 -16.11
C TRP A 47 15.25 -11.12 -15.54
N GLY A 48 15.45 -12.10 -14.66
CA GLY A 48 14.40 -12.88 -14.04
C GLY A 48 14.91 -13.87 -13.01
N ASN A 49 14.01 -14.31 -12.14
CA ASN A 49 14.30 -15.29 -11.10
C ASN A 49 13.02 -16.07 -10.74
N PRO A 50 13.06 -17.41 -10.58
CA PRO A 50 11.87 -18.21 -10.25
C PRO A 50 11.14 -17.74 -8.98
N THR A 51 11.91 -17.22 -7.99
CA THR A 51 11.34 -16.71 -6.73
C THR A 51 10.49 -15.46 -6.98
N TRP A 52 10.96 -14.56 -7.86
CA TRP A 52 10.20 -13.36 -8.25
C TRP A 52 8.93 -13.74 -8.98
N THR A 53 9.05 -14.62 -9.99
CA THR A 53 7.89 -15.09 -10.80
C THR A 53 6.79 -15.66 -9.91
N ALA A 54 7.14 -16.44 -8.88
CA ALA A 54 6.15 -17.02 -7.97
C ALA A 54 5.42 -15.96 -7.11
N PHE A 55 6.14 -14.94 -6.63
CA PHE A 55 5.54 -13.82 -5.90
C PHE A 55 4.70 -12.95 -6.82
N GLU A 56 5.22 -12.61 -7.99
CA GLU A 56 4.53 -11.78 -9.00
C GLU A 56 3.24 -12.46 -9.45
N ALA A 57 3.27 -13.76 -9.72
CA ALA A 57 2.05 -14.52 -10.04
C ALA A 57 1.03 -14.51 -8.90
N ALA A 58 1.48 -14.67 -7.64
CA ALA A 58 0.57 -14.71 -6.50
C ALA A 58 -0.09 -13.35 -6.22
N LEU A 59 0.68 -12.27 -6.23
CA LEU A 59 0.16 -10.93 -5.99
C LEU A 59 -0.64 -10.41 -7.18
N GLY A 60 -0.20 -10.74 -8.42
CA GLY A 60 -0.93 -10.39 -9.64
C GLY A 60 -2.32 -11.01 -9.68
N GLU A 61 -2.45 -12.31 -9.33
CA GLU A 61 -3.75 -12.98 -9.26
C GLU A 61 -4.67 -12.38 -8.19
N LEU A 62 -4.11 -11.96 -7.05
CA LEU A 62 -4.89 -11.29 -5.99
C LEU A 62 -5.37 -9.90 -6.38
N GLU A 63 -4.55 -9.11 -7.08
CA GLU A 63 -4.89 -7.75 -7.52
C GLU A 63 -5.67 -7.73 -8.85
N GLY A 64 -5.69 -8.86 -9.56
CA GLY A 64 -6.41 -9.01 -10.84
C GLY A 64 -5.63 -8.53 -12.06
N GLY A 65 -4.30 -8.61 -12.05
CA GLY A 65 -3.44 -8.18 -13.17
C GLY A 65 -2.08 -8.84 -13.20
N GLU A 66 -1.17 -8.29 -13.98
CA GLU A 66 0.21 -8.76 -14.10
C GLU A 66 1.14 -7.93 -13.21
N CYS A 67 1.86 -8.59 -12.32
CA CYS A 67 2.71 -7.97 -11.30
C CYS A 67 4.18 -7.95 -11.73
N VAL A 68 4.86 -6.87 -11.41
CA VAL A 68 6.33 -6.73 -11.47
C VAL A 68 6.84 -6.26 -10.11
N SER A 69 7.78 -7.00 -9.53
CA SER A 69 8.38 -6.70 -8.22
C SER A 69 9.65 -5.85 -8.34
N PHE A 70 9.92 -5.02 -7.33
CA PHE A 70 11.03 -4.07 -7.25
C PHE A 70 11.70 -4.11 -5.88
N SER A 71 12.92 -3.60 -5.78
CA SER A 71 13.72 -3.59 -4.56
C SER A 71 13.08 -2.85 -3.37
N SER A 72 12.12 -1.96 -3.60
CA SER A 72 11.37 -1.25 -2.56
C SER A 72 10.09 -0.65 -3.10
N GLY A 73 9.17 -0.23 -2.22
CA GLY A 73 7.97 0.51 -2.63
C GLY A 73 8.31 1.77 -3.42
N LEU A 74 9.34 2.53 -3.00
CA LEU A 74 9.74 3.73 -3.75
C LEU A 74 10.40 3.42 -5.10
N ALA A 75 11.06 2.27 -5.25
CA ALA A 75 11.54 1.81 -6.55
C ALA A 75 10.38 1.45 -7.49
N ALA A 76 9.30 0.87 -6.96
CA ALA A 76 8.05 0.65 -7.71
C ALA A 76 7.40 1.97 -8.14
N VAL A 77 7.32 2.97 -7.25
CA VAL A 77 6.85 4.33 -7.59
C VAL A 77 7.72 4.95 -8.69
N ALA A 78 9.06 4.85 -8.56
CA ALA A 78 9.99 5.41 -9.53
C ALA A 78 9.84 4.78 -10.92
N SER A 79 9.50 3.49 -11.02
CA SER A 79 9.29 2.81 -12.30
C SER A 79 8.13 3.38 -13.12
N LEU A 80 7.19 4.04 -12.47
CA LEU A 80 6.03 4.68 -13.12
C LEU A 80 6.26 6.17 -13.40
N LEU A 81 7.06 6.85 -12.58
CA LEU A 81 7.25 8.31 -12.68
C LEU A 81 8.50 8.71 -13.47
N ALA A 82 9.61 7.98 -13.31
CA ALA A 82 10.87 8.35 -13.94
C ALA A 82 10.87 8.22 -15.48
N PRO A 83 10.19 7.23 -16.11
CA PRO A 83 10.15 7.14 -17.57
C PRO A 83 9.15 8.09 -18.25
N LEU A 84 8.39 8.88 -17.49
CA LEU A 84 7.41 9.80 -18.07
C LEU A 84 8.08 10.81 -19.01
N PRO A 85 7.45 11.19 -20.14
CA PRO A 85 7.92 12.22 -21.04
C PRO A 85 8.17 13.57 -20.34
N LEU A 86 9.10 14.36 -20.88
CA LEU A 86 9.34 15.70 -20.36
C LEU A 86 8.06 16.55 -20.50
N GLY A 87 7.75 17.30 -19.44
CA GLY A 87 6.58 18.19 -19.41
C GLY A 87 5.26 17.49 -19.02
N THR A 88 5.27 16.18 -18.76
CA THR A 88 4.09 15.46 -18.25
C THR A 88 3.55 16.13 -16.99
N THR A 89 2.24 16.38 -16.96
CA THR A 89 1.53 16.89 -15.78
C THR A 89 1.04 15.74 -14.92
N VAL A 90 1.54 15.67 -13.67
CA VAL A 90 1.13 14.68 -12.68
C VAL A 90 0.29 15.35 -11.60
N THR A 91 -0.96 14.93 -11.47
CA THR A 91 -1.84 15.32 -10.37
C THR A 91 -1.79 14.26 -9.27
N TYR A 92 -1.58 14.68 -8.02
CA TYR A 92 -1.39 13.75 -6.89
C TYR A 92 -2.00 14.29 -5.59
N PRO A 93 -2.23 13.41 -4.55
CA PRO A 93 -2.80 13.84 -3.28
C PRO A 93 -1.85 14.77 -2.54
N GLY A 94 -2.35 15.91 -2.05
CA GLY A 94 -1.58 16.80 -1.20
C GLY A 94 -1.20 16.19 0.16
N ASN A 95 -1.98 15.20 0.61
CA ASN A 95 -1.83 14.43 1.85
C ASN A 95 -1.63 12.93 1.57
N GLY A 96 -0.63 12.58 0.78
CA GLY A 96 -0.25 11.20 0.48
C GLY A 96 1.12 10.84 1.03
N TYR A 97 1.60 9.65 0.70
CA TYR A 97 2.91 9.15 1.14
C TYR A 97 4.05 10.12 0.78
N ALA A 98 4.79 10.58 1.81
CA ALA A 98 5.85 11.58 1.66
C ALA A 98 6.96 11.17 0.68
N GLY A 99 7.26 9.86 0.56
CA GLY A 99 8.25 9.36 -0.39
C GLY A 99 7.85 9.58 -1.85
N THR A 100 6.60 9.34 -2.21
CA THR A 100 6.06 9.61 -3.55
C THR A 100 6.09 11.11 -3.85
N ARG A 101 5.64 11.93 -2.88
CA ARG A 101 5.67 13.39 -3.00
C ARG A 101 7.09 13.90 -3.22
N GLY A 102 8.05 13.48 -2.38
CA GLY A 102 9.45 13.91 -2.51
C GLY A 102 10.08 13.54 -3.86
N LEU A 103 9.71 12.38 -4.42
CA LEU A 103 10.14 12.00 -5.77
C LEU A 103 9.52 12.90 -6.84
N LEU A 104 8.23 13.21 -6.76
CA LEU A 104 7.53 14.11 -7.69
C LEU A 104 8.12 15.53 -7.62
N GLU A 105 8.31 16.07 -6.42
CA GLU A 105 8.91 17.39 -6.20
C GLU A 105 10.34 17.46 -6.76
N ARG A 106 11.15 16.42 -6.59
CA ARG A 106 12.48 16.32 -7.18
C ARG A 106 12.43 16.37 -8.72
N LEU A 107 11.57 15.54 -9.33
CA LEU A 107 11.42 15.50 -10.79
C LEU A 107 10.89 16.84 -11.35
N ALA A 108 9.99 17.50 -10.62
CA ALA A 108 9.50 18.83 -10.98
C ALA A 108 10.62 19.90 -10.88
N LYS A 109 11.41 19.87 -9.81
CA LYS A 109 12.57 20.78 -9.63
C LYS A 109 13.63 20.59 -10.72
N GLU A 110 13.79 19.37 -11.22
CA GLU A 110 14.66 19.04 -12.35
C GLU A 110 14.06 19.48 -13.71
N GLY A 111 12.85 20.06 -13.74
CA GLY A 111 12.15 20.50 -14.95
C GLY A 111 11.61 19.34 -15.79
N ARG A 112 11.49 18.15 -15.24
CA ARG A 112 11.01 16.97 -15.96
C ARG A 112 9.49 16.86 -15.96
N LEU A 113 8.85 17.20 -14.85
CA LEU A 113 7.40 17.08 -14.66
C LEU A 113 6.80 18.43 -14.25
N THR A 114 5.54 18.62 -14.56
CA THR A 114 4.66 19.58 -13.88
C THR A 114 3.85 18.83 -12.84
N ILE A 115 3.77 19.34 -11.60
CA ILE A 115 3.03 18.69 -10.52
C ILE A 115 1.89 19.57 -10.04
N ARG A 116 0.75 18.92 -9.72
CA ARG A 116 -0.45 19.56 -9.18
C ARG A 116 -0.98 18.74 -8.00
N THR A 117 -1.31 19.40 -6.92
CA THR A 117 -1.93 18.75 -5.75
C THR A 117 -3.44 18.88 -5.78
N VAL A 118 -4.13 17.83 -5.34
CA VAL A 118 -5.59 17.80 -5.13
C VAL A 118 -5.91 17.22 -3.76
N ASP A 119 -7.08 17.55 -3.24
CA ASP A 119 -7.68 16.81 -2.13
C ASP A 119 -8.47 15.62 -2.69
N VAL A 120 -7.91 14.41 -2.57
CA VAL A 120 -8.54 13.19 -3.11
C VAL A 120 -9.86 12.82 -2.45
N VAL A 121 -10.16 13.36 -1.26
CA VAL A 121 -11.45 13.19 -0.58
C VAL A 121 -12.54 14.04 -1.25
N ASN A 122 -12.15 15.17 -1.85
CA ASN A 122 -13.03 16.02 -2.64
C ASN A 122 -13.08 15.51 -4.10
N THR A 123 -14.03 14.66 -4.41
CA THR A 123 -14.21 14.11 -5.77
C THR A 123 -14.27 15.18 -6.84
N ASN A 124 -14.98 16.31 -6.60
CA ASN A 124 -15.10 17.39 -7.57
C ASN A 124 -13.75 18.08 -7.86
N ASP A 125 -12.89 18.23 -6.86
CA ASP A 125 -11.55 18.79 -7.04
C ASP A 125 -10.71 17.91 -7.95
N VAL A 126 -10.74 16.60 -7.74
CA VAL A 126 -10.05 15.62 -8.60
C VAL A 126 -10.61 15.63 -10.02
N LEU A 127 -11.94 15.62 -10.18
CA LEU A 127 -12.56 15.62 -11.51
C LEU A 127 -12.25 16.89 -12.30
N ALA A 128 -12.24 18.05 -11.65
CA ALA A 128 -11.90 19.32 -12.27
C ALA A 128 -10.41 19.37 -12.73
N ALA A 129 -9.53 18.67 -12.01
CA ALA A 129 -8.10 18.62 -12.35
C ALA A 129 -7.79 17.75 -13.58
N LEU A 130 -8.69 16.85 -14.00
CA LEU A 130 -8.42 15.88 -15.09
C LEU A 130 -8.17 16.55 -16.45
N GLU A 131 -8.75 17.71 -16.72
CA GLU A 131 -8.60 18.40 -18.01
C GLU A 131 -7.13 18.70 -18.37
N ASP A 132 -6.30 19.00 -17.37
CA ASP A 132 -4.89 19.33 -17.52
C ASP A 132 -3.96 18.27 -16.90
N THR A 133 -4.39 17.03 -16.81
CA THR A 133 -3.66 15.94 -16.17
C THR A 133 -3.32 14.83 -17.17
N ASP A 134 -2.04 14.47 -17.28
CA ASP A 134 -1.60 13.32 -18.06
C ASP A 134 -1.57 12.04 -17.22
N LEU A 135 -1.15 12.17 -15.94
CA LEU A 135 -1.14 11.09 -14.97
C LEU A 135 -1.77 11.53 -13.66
N LEU A 136 -2.79 10.78 -13.24
CA LEU A 136 -3.43 10.92 -11.94
C LEU A 136 -2.86 9.88 -10.97
N TRP A 137 -2.19 10.33 -9.92
CA TRP A 137 -1.75 9.49 -8.81
C TRP A 137 -2.76 9.57 -7.68
N LEU A 138 -3.24 8.43 -7.21
CA LEU A 138 -4.19 8.33 -6.11
C LEU A 138 -3.61 7.48 -4.98
N GLU A 139 -4.04 7.75 -3.76
CA GLU A 139 -3.80 6.94 -2.57
C GLU A 139 -5.10 6.90 -1.76
N SER A 140 -5.62 5.71 -1.49
CA SER A 140 -6.86 5.54 -0.73
C SER A 140 -6.87 4.19 0.00
N PRO A 141 -6.97 4.18 1.34
CA PRO A 141 -6.97 5.34 2.26
C PRO A 141 -5.67 6.15 2.25
N THR A 142 -5.75 7.47 2.50
CA THR A 142 -4.56 8.34 2.51
C THR A 142 -3.73 8.20 3.79
N ASN A 143 -2.43 8.39 3.69
CA ASN A 143 -1.51 8.39 4.82
C ASN A 143 -1.15 9.84 5.23
N PRO A 144 -1.33 10.29 6.46
CA PRO A 144 -1.76 9.51 7.64
C PRO A 144 -3.24 9.73 8.03
N THR A 145 -4.00 10.49 7.29
CA THR A 145 -5.32 10.98 7.68
C THR A 145 -6.47 10.03 7.35
N LEU A 146 -6.19 8.93 6.65
CA LEU A 146 -7.10 7.85 6.28
C LEU A 146 -8.32 8.30 5.46
N GLY A 147 -8.18 9.41 4.74
CA GLY A 147 -9.22 9.89 3.82
C GLY A 147 -9.50 8.89 2.70
N ILE A 148 -10.76 8.73 2.36
CA ILE A 148 -11.22 7.78 1.33
C ILE A 148 -11.55 8.54 0.05
N ALA A 149 -10.84 8.25 -1.04
CA ALA A 149 -11.18 8.74 -2.37
C ALA A 149 -12.38 7.97 -2.96
N ASP A 150 -13.21 8.63 -3.76
CA ASP A 150 -14.27 7.96 -4.54
C ASP A 150 -13.64 7.32 -5.80
N LEU A 151 -12.97 6.18 -5.59
CA LEU A 151 -12.24 5.51 -6.67
C LEU A 151 -13.13 5.13 -7.85
N PRO A 152 -14.35 4.57 -7.67
CA PRO A 152 -15.20 4.23 -8.81
C PRO A 152 -15.50 5.43 -9.72
N SER A 153 -15.89 6.57 -9.15
CA SER A 153 -16.23 7.77 -9.93
C SER A 153 -14.99 8.41 -10.56
N ILE A 154 -13.90 8.51 -9.81
CA ILE A 154 -12.65 9.14 -10.27
C ILE A 154 -11.99 8.32 -11.38
N LEU A 155 -11.88 6.99 -11.22
CA LEU A 155 -11.23 6.13 -12.20
C LEU A 155 -12.04 6.00 -13.49
N ASP A 156 -13.39 5.97 -13.41
CA ASP A 156 -14.26 6.01 -14.59
C ASP A 156 -14.08 7.31 -15.37
N ALA A 157 -14.02 8.46 -14.68
CA ALA A 157 -13.78 9.75 -15.31
C ALA A 157 -12.37 9.85 -15.90
N ALA A 158 -11.34 9.43 -15.20
CA ALA A 158 -9.96 9.41 -15.70
C ALA A 158 -9.85 8.55 -16.97
N LYS A 159 -10.45 7.35 -16.97
CA LYS A 159 -10.49 6.48 -18.14
C LYS A 159 -11.19 7.13 -19.33
N LYS A 160 -12.32 7.82 -19.12
CA LYS A 160 -13.05 8.54 -20.18
C LYS A 160 -12.25 9.73 -20.73
N ALA A 161 -11.47 10.39 -19.90
CA ALA A 161 -10.58 11.49 -20.28
C ALA A 161 -9.28 11.02 -20.93
N GLY A 162 -8.98 9.71 -20.94
CA GLY A 162 -7.71 9.15 -21.43
C GLY A 162 -6.51 9.41 -20.51
N VAL A 163 -6.77 9.77 -19.24
CA VAL A 163 -5.76 10.04 -18.22
C VAL A 163 -5.23 8.72 -17.64
N VAL A 164 -3.92 8.56 -17.60
CA VAL A 164 -3.29 7.41 -16.93
C VAL A 164 -3.52 7.53 -15.42
N SER A 165 -4.07 6.49 -14.79
CA SER A 165 -4.34 6.48 -13.36
C SER A 165 -3.54 5.43 -12.62
N VAL A 166 -2.89 5.83 -11.53
CA VAL A 166 -2.13 4.97 -10.62
C VAL A 166 -2.76 5.06 -9.23
N VAL A 167 -2.97 3.91 -8.59
CA VAL A 167 -3.48 3.85 -7.22
C VAL A 167 -2.46 3.17 -6.32
N ASP A 168 -1.98 3.88 -5.30
CA ASP A 168 -1.27 3.25 -4.19
C ASP A 168 -2.29 2.55 -3.28
N ASN A 169 -2.30 1.21 -3.34
CA ASN A 169 -3.24 0.34 -2.64
C ASN A 169 -2.61 -0.32 -1.38
N THR A 170 -1.50 0.24 -0.90
CA THR A 170 -0.71 -0.35 0.20
C THR A 170 -1.53 -0.52 1.48
N PHE A 171 -2.38 0.47 1.84
CA PHE A 171 -3.16 0.42 3.08
C PHE A 171 -4.36 -0.53 3.00
N ALA A 172 -5.06 -0.54 1.87
CA ALA A 172 -6.22 -1.39 1.67
C ALA A 172 -5.85 -2.86 1.40
N THR A 173 -4.70 -3.12 0.81
CA THR A 173 -4.30 -4.43 0.29
C THR A 173 -5.26 -4.95 -0.80
N PRO A 174 -4.93 -5.98 -1.58
CA PRO A 174 -5.86 -6.58 -2.54
C PRO A 174 -7.11 -7.21 -1.89
N LEU A 175 -7.10 -7.37 -0.56
CA LEU A 175 -8.22 -7.98 0.16
C LEU A 175 -9.41 -7.04 0.34
N LEU A 176 -9.14 -5.73 0.48
CA LEU A 176 -10.22 -4.77 0.70
C LEU A 176 -10.59 -4.00 -0.56
N GLN A 177 -9.67 -3.86 -1.50
CA GLN A 177 -9.86 -2.99 -2.65
C GLN A 177 -9.04 -3.52 -3.83
N GLN A 178 -9.62 -3.53 -5.02
CA GLN A 178 -8.98 -3.96 -6.27
C GLN A 178 -9.12 -2.85 -7.32
N PRO A 179 -8.25 -1.84 -7.33
CA PRO A 179 -8.38 -0.66 -8.19
C PRO A 179 -8.33 -0.98 -9.69
N LEU A 180 -7.64 -2.04 -10.13
CA LEU A 180 -7.67 -2.47 -11.54
C LEU A 180 -9.08 -2.83 -11.99
N ALA A 181 -9.86 -3.50 -11.16
CA ALA A 181 -11.25 -3.84 -11.46
C ALA A 181 -12.14 -2.59 -11.56
N LEU A 182 -11.75 -1.48 -10.91
CA LEU A 182 -12.42 -0.18 -10.99
C LEU A 182 -11.93 0.67 -12.17
N GLY A 183 -10.93 0.20 -12.93
CA GLY A 183 -10.44 0.88 -14.13
C GLY A 183 -9.11 1.63 -13.96
N ALA A 184 -8.40 1.46 -12.86
CA ALA A 184 -7.04 1.97 -12.71
C ALA A 184 -6.10 1.40 -13.78
N THR A 185 -5.16 2.22 -14.27
CA THR A 185 -4.15 1.78 -15.23
C THR A 185 -3.07 0.94 -14.56
N ALA A 186 -2.69 1.31 -13.34
CA ALA A 186 -1.70 0.60 -12.53
C ALA A 186 -2.03 0.71 -11.04
N VAL A 187 -1.59 -0.30 -10.28
CA VAL A 187 -1.66 -0.34 -8.83
C VAL A 187 -0.26 -0.51 -8.27
N VAL A 188 0.05 0.23 -7.21
CA VAL A 188 1.33 0.14 -6.50
C VAL A 188 1.10 -0.44 -5.11
N HIS A 189 2.02 -1.31 -4.69
CA HIS A 189 2.12 -1.77 -3.32
C HIS A 189 3.54 -1.60 -2.79
N SER A 190 3.66 -1.04 -1.60
CA SER A 190 4.79 -1.33 -0.75
C SER A 190 4.57 -2.70 -0.09
N ALA A 191 5.09 -3.77 -0.71
CA ALA A 191 4.99 -5.12 -0.16
C ALA A 191 5.73 -5.28 1.19
N THR A 192 6.57 -4.31 1.53
CA THR A 192 7.20 -4.10 2.85
C THR A 192 6.17 -4.10 4.00
N LYS A 193 4.93 -3.68 3.72
CA LYS A 193 3.88 -3.45 4.69
C LYS A 193 3.09 -4.74 4.96
N TYR A 194 1.78 -4.70 4.89
CA TYR A 194 0.89 -5.85 5.19
C TYR A 194 1.21 -7.13 4.41
N ILE A 195 1.69 -7.02 3.15
CA ILE A 195 2.01 -8.19 2.33
C ILE A 195 3.16 -8.98 2.96
N GLY A 196 4.29 -8.35 3.29
CA GLY A 196 5.36 -8.95 4.07
C GLY A 196 4.91 -9.24 5.50
N GLY A 197 4.45 -8.22 6.19
CA GLY A 197 3.71 -8.29 7.44
C GLY A 197 4.52 -8.66 8.68
N HIS A 198 5.86 -8.66 8.62
CA HIS A 198 6.73 -9.09 9.72
C HIS A 198 7.88 -8.13 9.99
N SER A 199 7.84 -6.91 9.45
CA SER A 199 8.82 -5.84 9.68
C SER A 199 10.28 -6.23 9.31
N ASP A 200 10.48 -7.21 8.41
CA ASP A 200 11.75 -7.88 8.13
C ASP A 200 12.24 -7.79 6.67
N LEU A 201 11.49 -7.08 5.79
CA LEU A 201 11.84 -6.93 4.39
C LEU A 201 11.49 -5.55 3.82
N LEU A 202 12.15 -5.19 2.72
CA LEU A 202 11.79 -4.10 1.84
C LEU A 202 11.47 -4.65 0.45
N LEU A 203 10.29 -4.38 -0.08
CA LEU A 203 9.87 -4.81 -1.41
C LEU A 203 8.79 -3.89 -1.95
N GLY A 204 8.80 -3.65 -3.27
CA GLY A 204 7.73 -2.96 -3.97
C GLY A 204 7.13 -3.84 -5.06
N ALA A 205 5.92 -3.50 -5.48
CA ALA A 205 5.26 -4.14 -6.61
C ALA A 205 4.41 -3.13 -7.39
N VAL A 206 4.37 -3.30 -8.71
CA VAL A 206 3.42 -2.64 -9.60
C VAL A 206 2.60 -3.71 -10.28
N ILE A 207 1.30 -3.54 -10.31
CA ILE A 207 0.37 -4.43 -11.00
C ILE A 207 -0.35 -3.64 -12.09
N VAL A 208 -0.43 -4.21 -13.30
CA VAL A 208 -1.05 -3.60 -14.47
C VAL A 208 -2.01 -4.58 -15.14
N ALA A 209 -2.98 -4.07 -15.88
CA ALA A 209 -3.98 -4.92 -16.51
C ALA A 209 -3.48 -5.57 -17.83
N ASP A 210 -2.45 -4.97 -18.48
CA ASP A 210 -2.00 -5.42 -19.79
C ASP A 210 -0.52 -5.82 -19.82
N SER A 211 -0.20 -6.82 -20.65
CA SER A 211 1.13 -7.39 -20.76
C SER A 211 2.15 -6.43 -21.40
N ALA A 212 1.73 -5.50 -22.24
CA ALA A 212 2.65 -4.55 -22.86
C ALA A 212 3.24 -3.61 -21.80
N ARG A 213 2.40 -3.07 -20.91
CA ARG A 213 2.87 -2.25 -19.76
C ARG A 213 3.72 -3.06 -18.79
N ARG A 214 3.35 -4.32 -18.56
CA ARG A 214 4.18 -5.21 -17.73
C ARG A 214 5.58 -5.38 -18.34
N ASP A 215 5.70 -5.56 -19.65
CA ASP A 215 6.97 -5.73 -20.33
C ASP A 215 7.82 -4.44 -20.29
N GLU A 216 7.20 -3.25 -20.38
CA GLU A 216 7.86 -1.96 -20.14
C GLU A 216 8.44 -1.86 -18.73
N LEU A 217 7.69 -2.26 -17.70
CA LEU A 217 8.14 -2.28 -16.32
C LEU A 217 9.29 -3.26 -16.09
N VAL A 218 9.25 -4.44 -16.72
CA VAL A 218 10.34 -5.42 -16.66
C VAL A 218 11.59 -4.89 -17.35
N ALA A 219 11.45 -4.24 -18.52
CA ALA A 219 12.56 -3.61 -19.23
C ALA A 219 13.18 -2.49 -18.37
N TRP A 220 12.34 -1.63 -17.77
CA TRP A 220 12.79 -0.56 -16.88
C TRP A 220 13.55 -1.12 -15.67
N ARG A 221 12.95 -2.10 -14.94
CA ARG A 221 13.60 -2.77 -13.82
C ARG A 221 14.97 -3.34 -14.17
N THR A 222 15.06 -3.95 -15.35
CA THR A 222 16.29 -4.58 -15.85
C THR A 222 17.39 -3.56 -16.12
N ILE A 223 17.06 -2.42 -16.72
CA ILE A 223 18.04 -1.39 -17.11
C ILE A 223 18.46 -0.55 -15.89
N GLU A 224 17.49 -0.11 -15.08
CA GLU A 224 17.75 0.71 -13.89
C GLU A 224 18.30 -0.13 -12.71
N GLY A 225 18.25 -1.45 -12.81
CA GLY A 225 18.82 -2.34 -11.81
C GLY A 225 18.03 -2.42 -10.49
N SER A 226 16.79 -1.92 -10.43
CA SER A 226 15.94 -1.91 -9.22
C SER A 226 15.30 -3.27 -8.94
N ILE A 227 16.08 -4.34 -9.10
CA ILE A 227 15.68 -5.73 -8.92
C ILE A 227 15.41 -6.05 -7.45
N PRO A 228 14.41 -6.88 -7.13
CA PRO A 228 14.17 -7.32 -5.76
C PRO A 228 15.22 -8.34 -5.31
N GLY A 229 15.48 -8.42 -4.01
CA GLY A 229 16.27 -9.49 -3.43
C GLY A 229 15.50 -10.81 -3.41
N VAL A 230 16.21 -11.91 -3.54
CA VAL A 230 15.60 -13.27 -3.54
C VAL A 230 14.97 -13.58 -2.18
N MET A 231 15.66 -13.24 -1.09
CA MET A 231 15.16 -13.51 0.27
C MET A 231 13.95 -12.64 0.59
N GLU A 232 14.00 -11.35 0.27
CA GLU A 232 12.91 -10.40 0.48
C GLU A 232 11.66 -10.84 -0.27
N THR A 233 11.82 -11.29 -1.52
CA THR A 233 10.71 -11.79 -2.32
C THR A 233 10.14 -13.09 -1.78
N TYR A 234 11.01 -14.01 -1.34
CA TYR A 234 10.59 -15.25 -0.68
C TYR A 234 9.80 -14.98 0.60
N LEU A 235 10.29 -14.08 1.46
CA LEU A 235 9.64 -13.69 2.70
C LEU A 235 8.30 -12.99 2.42
N ALA A 236 8.24 -12.11 1.41
CA ALA A 236 7.00 -11.45 0.99
C ALA A 236 5.96 -12.47 0.49
N LEU A 237 6.37 -13.45 -0.34
CA LEU A 237 5.50 -14.55 -0.75
C LEU A 237 4.99 -15.35 0.43
N ARG A 238 5.87 -15.65 1.41
CA ARG A 238 5.50 -16.35 2.64
C ARG A 238 4.52 -15.52 3.48
N GLY A 239 4.75 -14.21 3.61
CA GLY A 239 3.87 -13.28 4.29
C GLY A 239 2.49 -13.21 3.64
N LEU A 240 2.44 -13.14 2.30
CA LEU A 240 1.21 -13.11 1.51
C LEU A 240 0.30 -14.33 1.80
N ARG A 241 0.90 -15.52 2.06
CA ARG A 241 0.12 -16.74 2.38
C ARG A 241 -0.71 -16.61 3.66
N THR A 242 -0.31 -15.75 4.59
CA THR A 242 -1.01 -15.51 5.85
C THR A 242 -1.63 -14.10 5.93
N LEU A 243 -1.57 -13.34 4.85
CA LEU A 243 -2.15 -12.01 4.81
C LEU A 243 -3.64 -12.01 5.22
N PRO A 244 -4.51 -12.90 4.70
CA PRO A 244 -5.93 -12.87 5.05
C PRO A 244 -6.18 -12.99 6.56
N VAL A 245 -5.61 -14.02 7.20
CA VAL A 245 -5.85 -14.28 8.63
C VAL A 245 -5.23 -13.20 9.53
N ARG A 246 -4.08 -12.65 9.15
CA ARG A 246 -3.46 -11.55 9.89
C ARG A 246 -4.29 -10.27 9.76
N PHE A 247 -4.66 -9.92 8.54
CA PHE A 247 -5.35 -8.67 8.26
C PHE A 247 -6.78 -8.65 8.83
N GLU A 248 -7.49 -9.80 8.83
CA GLU A 248 -8.79 -9.96 9.49
C GLU A 248 -8.67 -9.66 10.99
N LYS A 249 -7.69 -10.27 11.68
CA LYS A 249 -7.45 -10.03 13.10
C LYS A 249 -7.07 -8.59 13.38
N GLN A 250 -6.20 -8.02 12.57
CA GLN A 250 -5.76 -6.62 12.70
C GLN A 250 -6.92 -5.64 12.52
N GLN A 251 -7.79 -5.84 11.53
CA GLN A 251 -8.98 -5.03 11.31
C GLN A 251 -9.96 -5.10 12.49
N HIS A 252 -10.21 -6.31 13.00
CA HIS A 252 -11.08 -6.48 14.15
C HIS A 252 -10.55 -5.69 15.37
N THR A 253 -9.26 -5.80 15.65
CA THR A 253 -8.62 -5.07 16.76
C THR A 253 -8.63 -3.56 16.53
N ALA A 254 -8.38 -3.11 15.28
CA ALA A 254 -8.42 -1.69 14.93
C ALA A 254 -9.81 -1.07 15.17
N ALA A 255 -10.86 -1.78 14.81
CA ALA A 255 -12.24 -1.34 15.05
C ALA A 255 -12.54 -1.18 16.56
N LEU A 256 -12.13 -2.16 17.38
CA LEU A 256 -12.29 -2.08 18.83
C LEU A 256 -11.53 -0.91 19.47
N LEU A 257 -10.28 -0.68 19.03
CA LEU A 257 -9.47 0.42 19.54
C LEU A 257 -10.04 1.79 19.09
N ALA A 258 -10.48 1.90 17.83
CA ALA A 258 -11.07 3.12 17.31
C ALA A 258 -12.35 3.51 18.06
N ASP A 259 -13.23 2.54 18.35
CA ASP A 259 -14.46 2.74 19.13
C ASP A 259 -14.13 3.26 20.54
N ARG A 260 -13.21 2.56 21.25
CA ARG A 260 -12.78 2.96 22.62
C ARG A 260 -12.13 4.35 22.63
N LEU A 261 -11.24 4.65 21.68
CA LEU A 261 -10.60 5.95 21.56
C LEU A 261 -11.60 7.08 21.26
N SER A 262 -12.65 6.80 20.45
CA SER A 262 -13.65 7.81 20.07
C SER A 262 -14.45 8.38 21.24
N THR A 263 -14.49 7.66 22.36
CA THR A 263 -15.20 8.05 23.59
C THR A 263 -14.26 8.57 24.69
N HIS A 264 -12.94 8.52 24.47
CA HIS A 264 -11.98 8.87 25.49
C HIS A 264 -11.80 10.41 25.60
N PRO A 265 -11.89 11.01 26.84
CA PRO A 265 -11.95 12.47 27.00
C PRO A 265 -10.67 13.22 26.60
N ARG A 266 -9.51 12.56 26.51
CA ARG A 266 -8.25 13.15 26.07
C ARG A 266 -7.97 13.01 24.57
N VAL A 267 -8.85 12.34 23.85
CA VAL A 267 -8.78 12.19 22.38
C VAL A 267 -9.66 13.24 21.75
N VAL A 268 -9.08 14.03 20.86
CA VAL A 268 -9.77 15.15 20.19
C VAL A 268 -10.55 14.67 18.98
N CYS A 269 -9.96 13.76 18.22
CA CYS A 269 -10.56 13.20 17.00
C CYS A 269 -9.98 11.81 16.76
N VAL A 270 -10.81 10.89 16.26
CA VAL A 270 -10.37 9.59 15.74
C VAL A 270 -10.70 9.52 14.26
N ARG A 271 -9.75 9.06 13.45
CA ARG A 271 -9.91 8.79 12.04
C ARG A 271 -9.79 7.29 11.82
N TYR A 272 -10.88 6.70 11.46
CA TYR A 272 -10.97 5.28 11.09
C TYR A 272 -12.23 5.07 10.25
N PRO A 273 -12.10 4.66 8.99
CA PRO A 273 -13.27 4.55 8.10
C PRO A 273 -14.37 3.60 8.59
N GLY A 274 -14.06 2.70 9.55
CA GLY A 274 -15.02 1.82 10.19
C GLY A 274 -15.94 2.49 11.22
N LEU A 275 -15.62 3.68 11.70
CA LEU A 275 -16.51 4.44 12.58
C LEU A 275 -17.61 5.12 11.76
N VAL A 276 -18.87 4.98 12.16
CA VAL A 276 -20.01 5.64 11.50
C VAL A 276 -19.88 7.17 11.50
N SER A 277 -19.16 7.72 12.46
CA SER A 277 -18.87 9.15 12.57
C SER A 277 -17.72 9.63 11.67
N ASP A 278 -16.96 8.72 11.06
CA ASP A 278 -15.88 9.09 10.13
C ASP A 278 -16.46 9.61 8.80
N PRO A 279 -15.99 10.76 8.29
CA PRO A 279 -16.49 11.31 7.03
C PRO A 279 -16.35 10.38 5.82
N GLY A 280 -15.41 9.44 5.85
CA GLY A 280 -15.16 8.46 4.80
C GLY A 280 -15.99 7.17 4.92
N HIS A 281 -16.76 6.99 6.01
CA HIS A 281 -17.43 5.73 6.34
C HIS A 281 -18.35 5.21 5.24
N GLU A 282 -19.28 6.04 4.78
CA GLU A 282 -20.24 5.64 3.73
C GLU A 282 -19.52 5.24 2.44
N ARG A 283 -18.51 6.01 2.06
CA ARG A 283 -17.72 5.75 0.85
C ARG A 283 -16.90 4.46 0.99
N ALA A 284 -16.24 4.24 2.12
CA ALA A 284 -15.52 3.01 2.40
C ALA A 284 -16.46 1.79 2.37
N THR A 285 -17.63 1.90 3.00
CA THR A 285 -18.66 0.85 3.00
C THR A 285 -19.14 0.49 1.59
N ALA A 286 -19.24 1.49 0.70
CA ALA A 286 -19.73 1.27 -0.67
C ALA A 286 -18.69 0.63 -1.61
N GLN A 287 -17.39 0.83 -1.39
CA GLN A 287 -16.35 0.45 -2.35
C GLN A 287 -15.28 -0.52 -1.81
N MET A 288 -15.21 -0.75 -0.49
CA MET A 288 -14.21 -1.61 0.14
C MET A 288 -14.89 -2.80 0.84
N SER A 289 -14.17 -3.92 0.94
CA SER A 289 -14.63 -5.12 1.65
C SER A 289 -14.37 -5.07 3.17
N GLY A 290 -13.88 -3.95 3.69
CA GLY A 290 -13.56 -3.71 5.09
C GLY A 290 -12.89 -2.35 5.27
N TYR A 291 -12.43 -2.03 6.47
CA TYR A 291 -12.00 -0.67 6.80
C TYR A 291 -10.50 -0.52 7.09
N GLY A 292 -9.75 -1.63 6.98
CA GLY A 292 -8.32 -1.65 7.21
C GLY A 292 -7.91 -1.75 8.67
N ALA A 293 -6.60 -1.80 8.87
CA ALA A 293 -5.98 -1.99 10.19
C ALA A 293 -5.13 -0.79 10.64
N MET A 294 -5.29 0.34 9.96
CA MET A 294 -4.74 1.63 10.36
C MET A 294 -5.82 2.47 11.02
N LEU A 295 -5.46 3.14 12.09
CA LEU A 295 -6.26 4.22 12.66
C LEU A 295 -5.35 5.41 12.98
N SER A 296 -5.90 6.60 13.04
CA SER A 296 -5.19 7.78 13.53
C SER A 296 -6.07 8.52 14.53
N PHE A 297 -5.44 9.11 15.55
CA PHE A 297 -6.16 9.95 16.49
C PHE A 297 -5.35 11.17 16.88
N ASP A 298 -6.02 12.24 17.27
CA ASP A 298 -5.41 13.46 17.72
C ASP A 298 -5.51 13.57 19.24
N VAL A 299 -4.40 13.96 19.87
CA VAL A 299 -4.37 14.51 21.22
C VAL A 299 -4.16 16.04 21.15
N ALA A 300 -4.21 16.71 22.29
CA ALA A 300 -4.25 18.18 22.36
C ALA A 300 -3.13 18.89 21.57
N ASP A 301 -1.90 18.38 21.63
CA ASP A 301 -0.73 19.00 21.00
C ASP A 301 0.43 18.01 20.80
N ALA A 302 1.49 18.46 20.12
CA ALA A 302 2.68 17.69 19.87
C ALA A 302 3.41 17.21 21.14
N PRO A 303 3.64 18.06 22.18
CA PRO A 303 4.24 17.59 23.42
C PRO A 303 3.43 16.49 24.13
N THR A 304 2.10 16.56 24.06
CA THR A 304 1.22 15.52 24.61
C THR A 304 1.35 14.22 23.84
N ALA A 305 1.38 14.30 22.50
CA ALA A 305 1.59 13.12 21.64
C ALA A 305 2.97 12.48 21.88
N ASP A 306 4.03 13.28 22.03
CA ASP A 306 5.37 12.76 22.30
C ASP A 306 5.45 12.06 23.65
N ARG A 307 4.92 12.66 24.73
CA ARG A 307 4.84 12.02 26.05
C ARG A 307 4.02 10.73 26.03
N LEU A 308 2.92 10.70 25.28
CA LEU A 308 2.12 9.49 25.13
C LEU A 308 2.97 8.37 24.52
N VAL A 309 3.65 8.62 23.41
CA VAL A 309 4.50 7.61 22.75
C VAL A 309 5.63 7.14 23.68
N GLU A 310 6.25 8.04 24.44
CA GLU A 310 7.33 7.71 25.40
C GLU A 310 6.85 6.87 26.59
N SER A 311 5.57 6.94 26.96
CA SER A 311 5.02 6.22 28.11
C SER A 311 4.48 4.83 27.80
N LEU A 312 4.35 4.49 26.52
CA LEU A 312 3.90 3.16 26.07
C LEU A 312 4.91 2.08 26.45
N GLN A 313 4.41 0.89 26.81
CA GLN A 313 5.20 -0.25 27.23
C GLN A 313 5.11 -1.43 26.26
N LEU A 314 3.99 -1.60 25.58
CA LEU A 314 3.71 -2.67 24.63
C LEU A 314 3.76 -2.15 23.18
N ILE A 315 3.06 -1.06 22.90
CA ILE A 315 2.98 -0.47 21.56
C ILE A 315 4.30 0.19 21.19
N VAL A 316 4.86 -0.16 20.04
CA VAL A 316 6.18 0.29 19.63
C VAL A 316 6.14 1.68 19.00
N GLY A 317 6.84 2.66 19.60
CA GLY A 317 7.02 4.00 19.04
C GLY A 317 7.98 3.98 17.86
N THR A 318 7.48 3.76 16.63
CA THR A 318 8.30 3.70 15.42
C THR A 318 7.51 4.09 14.17
N THR A 319 8.24 4.46 13.12
CA THR A 319 7.65 4.64 11.78
C THR A 319 7.38 3.27 11.12
N SER A 320 6.86 3.29 9.88
CA SER A 320 6.40 2.13 9.13
C SER A 320 5.01 1.66 9.57
N LEU A 321 4.58 0.48 9.13
CA LEU A 321 3.25 -0.07 9.41
C LEU A 321 3.11 -1.51 8.88
N GLY A 322 2.02 -2.17 9.25
CA GLY A 322 1.59 -3.44 8.65
C GLY A 322 2.31 -4.66 9.19
N GLY A 323 3.12 -4.53 10.25
CA GLY A 323 3.73 -5.63 10.97
C GLY A 323 2.74 -6.45 11.81
N VAL A 324 3.23 -7.51 12.41
CA VAL A 324 2.48 -8.30 13.42
C VAL A 324 2.44 -7.59 14.77
N GLU A 325 3.39 -6.70 15.02
CA GLU A 325 3.46 -5.81 16.18
C GLU A 325 2.70 -4.51 15.95
N THR A 326 2.01 -4.03 16.97
CA THR A 326 1.35 -2.72 16.96
C THR A 326 2.40 -1.61 17.08
N SER A 327 2.35 -0.66 16.17
CA SER A 327 3.23 0.52 16.19
C SER A 327 2.46 1.83 16.14
N ILE A 328 3.06 2.87 16.72
CA ILE A 328 2.50 4.22 16.77
C ILE A 328 3.55 5.25 16.36
N ASP A 329 3.13 6.29 15.64
CA ASP A 329 4.02 7.32 15.12
C ASP A 329 3.33 8.69 15.12
N ARG A 330 3.94 9.69 15.74
CA ARG A 330 3.52 11.10 15.61
C ARG A 330 3.99 11.64 14.27
N ARG A 331 3.07 11.76 13.34
CA ARG A 331 3.39 12.06 11.95
C ARG A 331 3.94 13.46 11.72
N GLY A 332 3.42 14.48 12.37
CA GLY A 332 3.86 15.87 12.20
C GLY A 332 5.31 16.18 12.62
N ARG A 333 6.10 15.17 13.01
CA ARG A 333 7.54 15.32 13.30
C ARG A 333 8.44 15.12 12.07
N TRP A 334 7.87 14.58 10.98
CA TRP A 334 8.64 14.25 9.79
C TRP A 334 8.59 15.40 8.78
N GLU A 335 9.72 15.67 8.15
CA GLU A 335 9.83 16.64 7.07
C GLU A 335 8.82 16.30 5.94
N GLY A 336 8.13 17.34 5.46
CA GLY A 336 7.10 17.20 4.45
C GLY A 336 5.72 16.80 4.99
N GLU A 337 5.54 16.66 6.31
CA GLU A 337 4.24 16.40 6.94
C GLU A 337 3.77 17.57 7.84
N GLU A 338 4.24 18.79 7.55
CA GLU A 338 3.92 19.99 8.32
C GLU A 338 2.42 20.36 8.28
N GLY A 339 1.68 19.88 7.27
CA GLY A 339 0.22 20.03 7.15
C GLY A 339 -0.61 19.08 8.02
N VAL A 340 0.05 18.12 8.68
CA VAL A 340 -0.62 17.15 9.56
C VAL A 340 -0.84 17.77 10.95
N PRO A 341 -2.02 17.54 11.60
CA PRO A 341 -2.26 18.05 12.96
C PRO A 341 -1.10 17.70 13.90
N PRO A 342 -0.60 18.66 14.71
CA PRO A 342 0.60 18.44 15.53
C PRO A 342 0.48 17.29 16.53
N GLY A 343 -0.72 17.05 17.06
CA GLY A 343 -1.04 15.97 17.99
C GLY A 343 -1.47 14.66 17.34
N LEU A 344 -1.38 14.54 16.00
CA LEU A 344 -1.81 13.34 15.30
C LEU A 344 -0.85 12.18 15.51
N LEU A 345 -1.41 11.09 16.01
CA LEU A 345 -0.78 9.81 16.21
C LEU A 345 -1.40 8.79 15.23
N ARG A 346 -0.57 8.19 14.38
CA ARG A 346 -0.99 7.11 13.49
C ARG A 346 -0.63 5.77 14.10
N VAL A 347 -1.61 4.89 14.23
CA VAL A 347 -1.45 3.53 14.78
C VAL A 347 -1.59 2.50 13.68
N SER A 348 -0.59 1.64 13.55
CA SER A 348 -0.66 0.42 12.75
C SER A 348 -0.93 -0.75 13.71
N VAL A 349 -2.11 -1.31 13.63
CA VAL A 349 -2.55 -2.35 14.58
C VAL A 349 -1.97 -3.70 14.21
N GLY A 350 -1.37 -4.37 15.20
CA GLY A 350 -0.77 -5.68 15.11
C GLY A 350 -1.72 -6.83 15.48
N LEU A 351 -1.14 -7.92 16.00
CA LEU A 351 -1.86 -9.16 16.33
C LEU A 351 -2.01 -9.38 17.83
N GLU A 352 -1.53 -8.48 18.66
CA GLU A 352 -1.62 -8.57 20.11
C GLU A 352 -3.08 -8.63 20.57
N HIS A 353 -3.30 -9.01 21.82
CA HIS A 353 -4.65 -9.01 22.38
C HIS A 353 -5.19 -7.57 22.48
N PRO A 354 -6.43 -7.30 22.03
CA PRO A 354 -6.95 -5.94 21.98
C PRO A 354 -7.06 -5.27 23.36
N ASP A 355 -7.27 -6.04 24.42
CA ASP A 355 -7.35 -5.46 25.77
C ASP A 355 -5.95 -5.08 26.27
N ASP A 356 -4.90 -5.84 25.98
CA ASP A 356 -3.53 -5.47 26.35
C ASP A 356 -3.10 -4.16 25.65
N LEU A 357 -3.45 -4.02 24.37
CA LEU A 357 -3.23 -2.79 23.61
C LEU A 357 -4.02 -1.60 24.17
N TRP A 358 -5.27 -1.85 24.57
CA TRP A 358 -6.10 -0.81 25.16
C TRP A 358 -5.57 -0.36 26.53
N ASP A 359 -5.14 -1.31 27.37
CA ASP A 359 -4.59 -1.00 28.69
C ASP A 359 -3.31 -0.17 28.59
N ASP A 360 -2.45 -0.47 27.59
CA ASP A 360 -1.23 0.32 27.30
C ASP A 360 -1.58 1.76 26.83
N LEU A 361 -2.54 1.87 25.90
CA LEU A 361 -3.04 3.18 25.46
C LEU A 361 -3.70 3.97 26.59
N LEU A 362 -4.51 3.32 27.43
CA LEU A 362 -5.20 3.94 28.56
C LEU A 362 -4.19 4.45 29.59
N HIS A 363 -3.16 3.66 29.89
CA HIS A 363 -2.05 4.08 30.74
C HIS A 363 -1.35 5.33 30.18
N ALA A 364 -1.06 5.34 28.89
CA ALA A 364 -0.36 6.44 28.23
C ALA A 364 -1.23 7.70 28.07
N LEU A 365 -2.52 7.55 27.91
CA LEU A 365 -3.47 8.67 27.88
C LEU A 365 -3.65 9.29 29.27
N GLY A 366 -3.58 8.54 30.35
CA GLY A 366 -3.65 8.99 31.74
C GLY A 366 -5.03 9.19 32.29
#